data_e7ecf08094507ffd341531d9c77e9483
#
_entry.id   e7ecf08094507ffd341531d9c77e9483
#
_cell.length_a   1.000
_cell.length_b   1.000
_cell.length_c   1.000
_cell.angle_alpha   90.00
_cell.angle_beta   90.00
_cell.angle_gamma   90.00
#
_symmetry.space_group_name_H-M   'P 1'
#
loop_
_entity.id
_entity.type
_entity.pdbx_description
1 polymer ?
#
loop_
_entity_poly.entity_id
_entity_poly.type
_entity_poly.pdbx_seq_one_letter_code
_entity_poly.pdbx_strand_id
1 'polypeptide(L)'
;SMEVDADGRYIPYVETYPSTVNPPIPNREFMEKTIGDLVKARDLLKTFDVEVNPSYATATTNRFFGSSNPAQGKFYNNRGTRLNYYAVTVLLARACLWAQKTDDALTYAQEIIDLVTAKTLKFSTSGSILSVPKMFDDLLFGFYQEKLTETFEPYVNNTNSHRLTIDDKPFFTTPTNDKRSGFIKTSTNFLTKYTVNVSDEKDKIVPNIRISEAYYIAAECLYKTDMKTAAADLMVVRKARGYSSPVLSGTMTED
;
A
#
# COMPACT_ATOMS: atom_id res chain seq x y z
N SER A 1 13.46 17.72 4.15
CA SER A 1 13.98 16.45 4.69
C SER A 1 13.86 16.47 6.20
N MET A 2 13.01 15.64 6.77
CA MET A 2 13.08 15.39 8.22
C MET A 2 14.42 14.68 8.48
N GLU A 3 15.35 15.37 9.12
CA GLU A 3 16.48 14.69 9.75
C GLU A 3 15.89 13.79 10.82
N VAL A 4 15.93 12.49 10.56
CA VAL A 4 15.53 11.52 11.58
C VAL A 4 16.57 11.60 12.68
N ASP A 5 16.16 11.93 13.90
CA ASP A 5 17.02 11.89 15.09
C ASP A 5 17.52 10.45 15.30
N ALA A 6 18.68 10.16 14.70
CA ALA A 6 19.23 8.81 14.65
C ALA A 6 19.58 8.24 16.04
N ASP A 7 19.89 9.11 16.98
CA ASP A 7 20.30 8.75 18.34
C ASP A 7 19.16 8.87 19.35
N GLY A 8 18.02 9.42 18.94
CA GLY A 8 16.80 9.49 19.75
C GLY A 8 16.30 8.11 20.15
N ARG A 9 15.81 7.99 21.38
CA ARG A 9 15.36 6.72 21.98
C ARG A 9 13.89 6.84 22.36
N TYR A 10 13.01 6.34 21.49
CA TYR A 10 11.57 6.51 21.69
C TYR A 10 10.82 5.17 21.77
N ILE A 11 11.31 4.14 21.11
CA ILE A 11 10.60 2.88 20.93
C ILE A 11 11.48 1.73 21.43
N PRO A 12 10.96 0.84 22.31
CA PRO A 12 11.65 -0.39 22.69
C PRO A 12 11.58 -1.40 21.54
N TYR A 13 12.64 -2.19 21.38
CA TYR A 13 12.65 -3.34 20.49
C TYR A 13 12.45 -4.61 21.31
N VAL A 14 11.32 -5.31 21.10
CA VAL A 14 10.93 -6.49 21.91
C VAL A 14 11.25 -7.75 21.13
N GLU A 15 12.17 -8.57 21.63
CA GLU A 15 12.63 -9.81 20.96
C GLU A 15 12.05 -11.09 21.56
N THR A 16 11.47 -11.04 22.75
CA THR A 16 11.00 -12.23 23.48
C THR A 16 9.62 -12.05 24.06
N TYR A 17 8.88 -13.17 24.21
CA TYR A 17 7.58 -13.20 24.87
C TYR A 17 7.56 -14.35 25.92
N PRO A 18 7.02 -14.12 27.13
CA PRO A 18 6.59 -12.82 27.66
C PRO A 18 7.76 -11.84 27.82
N SER A 19 7.51 -10.60 27.41
CA SER A 19 8.58 -9.60 27.50
C SER A 19 8.67 -9.00 28.90
N THR A 20 9.89 -8.81 29.37
CA THR A 20 10.19 -7.88 30.45
C THR A 20 10.17 -6.44 29.92
N VAL A 21 10.20 -5.45 30.80
CA VAL A 21 10.32 -4.05 30.38
C VAL A 21 11.61 -3.86 29.59
N ASN A 22 11.49 -3.53 28.31
CA ASN A 22 12.64 -3.25 27.44
C ASN A 22 12.84 -1.73 27.36
N PRO A 23 14.04 -1.20 27.58
CA PRO A 23 14.32 0.22 27.41
C PRO A 23 14.24 0.58 25.91
N PRO A 24 13.85 1.83 25.58
CA PRO A 24 13.95 2.32 24.21
C PRO A 24 15.41 2.29 23.72
N ILE A 25 15.59 1.88 22.47
CA ILE A 25 16.89 1.86 21.80
C ILE A 25 17.02 3.05 20.81
N PRO A 26 18.24 3.40 20.36
CA PRO A 26 18.42 4.42 19.34
C PRO A 26 17.61 4.12 18.06
N ASN A 27 17.03 5.13 17.45
CA ASN A 27 16.26 4.97 16.22
C ASN A 27 17.04 4.26 15.12
N ARG A 28 18.33 4.55 14.99
CA ARG A 28 19.21 3.88 14.03
C ARG A 28 19.26 2.37 14.29
N GLU A 29 19.49 1.95 15.53
CA GLU A 29 19.53 0.55 15.92
C GLU A 29 18.17 -0.12 15.73
N PHE A 30 17.07 0.58 16.08
CA PHE A 30 15.70 0.10 15.83
C PHE A 30 15.46 -0.17 14.35
N MET A 31 15.86 0.75 13.47
CA MET A 31 15.69 0.59 12.03
C MET A 31 16.56 -0.53 11.46
N GLU A 32 17.80 -0.67 11.93
CA GLU A 32 18.70 -1.76 11.53
C GLU A 32 18.12 -3.13 11.88
N LYS A 33 17.64 -3.29 13.11
CA LYS A 33 16.97 -4.52 13.55
C LYS A 33 15.70 -4.79 12.73
N THR A 34 14.88 -3.78 12.51
CA THR A 34 13.64 -3.87 11.72
C THR A 34 13.94 -4.30 10.28
N ILE A 35 14.93 -3.69 9.63
CA ILE A 35 15.34 -4.07 8.27
C ILE A 35 15.88 -5.51 8.26
N GLY A 36 16.71 -5.88 9.24
CA GLY A 36 17.24 -7.23 9.37
C GLY A 36 16.14 -8.29 9.52
N ASP A 37 15.10 -8.01 10.30
CA ASP A 37 13.96 -8.94 10.46
C ASP A 37 13.08 -9.00 9.20
N LEU A 38 12.89 -7.88 8.51
CA LEU A 38 12.17 -7.86 7.23
C LEU A 38 12.91 -8.64 6.14
N VAL A 39 14.24 -8.56 6.08
CA VAL A 39 15.07 -9.37 5.16
C VAL A 39 14.88 -10.86 5.44
N LYS A 40 15.00 -11.28 6.70
CA LYS A 40 14.77 -12.68 7.09
C LYS A 40 13.35 -13.14 6.74
N ALA A 41 12.35 -12.32 7.04
CA ALA A 41 10.95 -12.63 6.72
C ALA A 41 10.74 -12.77 5.21
N ARG A 42 11.32 -11.88 4.40
CA ARG A 42 11.26 -11.93 2.94
C ARG A 42 11.87 -13.22 2.39
N ASP A 43 13.04 -13.62 2.89
CA ASP A 43 13.74 -14.83 2.47
C ASP A 43 12.92 -16.09 2.79
N LEU A 44 12.33 -16.16 3.98
CA LEU A 44 11.44 -17.26 4.38
C LEU A 44 10.17 -17.35 3.51
N LEU A 45 9.60 -16.20 3.13
CA LEU A 45 8.40 -16.16 2.31
C LEU A 45 8.66 -16.47 0.84
N LYS A 46 9.89 -16.27 0.35
CA LYS A 46 10.26 -16.45 -1.05
C LYS A 46 9.94 -17.86 -1.55
N THR A 47 10.31 -18.86 -0.80
CA THR A 47 10.10 -20.26 -1.20
C THR A 47 8.62 -20.54 -1.49
N PHE A 48 7.70 -20.10 -0.63
CA PHE A 48 6.28 -20.37 -0.85
C PHE A 48 5.67 -19.43 -1.89
N ASP A 49 5.87 -18.12 -1.73
CA ASP A 49 5.16 -17.09 -2.50
C ASP A 49 5.73 -16.87 -3.93
N VAL A 50 6.98 -17.30 -4.18
CA VAL A 50 7.64 -17.08 -5.48
C VAL A 50 7.94 -18.39 -6.19
N GLU A 51 8.50 -19.37 -5.48
CA GLU A 51 9.05 -20.58 -6.12
C GLU A 51 8.00 -21.70 -6.21
N VAL A 52 7.20 -21.93 -5.18
CA VAL A 52 6.28 -23.08 -5.11
C VAL A 52 4.87 -22.71 -5.58
N ASN A 53 4.29 -21.62 -5.06
CA ASN A 53 2.89 -21.25 -5.31
C ASN A 53 2.71 -19.76 -5.61
N PRO A 54 3.35 -19.21 -6.65
CA PRO A 54 3.33 -17.77 -6.93
C PRO A 54 1.93 -17.20 -7.11
N SER A 55 0.99 -17.97 -7.62
CA SER A 55 -0.39 -17.54 -7.86
C SER A 55 -1.15 -17.13 -6.58
N TYR A 56 -0.79 -17.65 -5.41
CA TYR A 56 -1.42 -17.25 -4.15
C TYR A 56 -1.09 -15.79 -3.78
N ALA A 57 0.09 -15.33 -4.13
CA ALA A 57 0.52 -13.98 -3.82
C ALA A 57 0.35 -12.99 -5.00
N THR A 58 0.29 -13.47 -6.25
CA THR A 58 0.19 -12.61 -7.44
C THR A 58 -1.24 -12.47 -7.97
N ALA A 59 -2.04 -13.55 -7.97
CA ALA A 59 -3.41 -13.48 -8.47
C ALA A 59 -4.35 -12.83 -7.44
N THR A 60 -5.07 -11.80 -7.85
CA THR A 60 -5.99 -11.03 -6.99
C THR A 60 -7.05 -11.92 -6.34
N THR A 61 -7.59 -12.87 -7.08
CA THR A 61 -8.58 -13.84 -6.59
C THR A 61 -8.04 -14.65 -5.41
N ASN A 62 -6.82 -15.14 -5.52
CA ASN A 62 -6.21 -15.94 -4.47
C ASN A 62 -5.78 -15.07 -3.28
N ARG A 63 -5.38 -13.81 -3.53
CA ARG A 63 -5.02 -12.89 -2.45
C ARG A 63 -6.19 -12.53 -1.54
N PHE A 64 -7.39 -12.28 -2.11
CA PHE A 64 -8.48 -11.66 -1.34
C PHE A 64 -9.82 -12.38 -1.42
N PHE A 65 -10.02 -13.33 -2.35
CA PHE A 65 -11.33 -13.92 -2.56
C PHE A 65 -11.36 -15.43 -2.31
N GLY A 66 -10.27 -15.97 -1.81
CA GLY A 66 -10.11 -17.39 -1.58
C GLY A 66 -9.98 -18.19 -2.89
N SER A 67 -9.16 -19.23 -2.85
CA SER A 67 -9.13 -20.21 -3.92
C SER A 67 -10.22 -21.25 -3.67
N SER A 68 -10.92 -21.66 -4.72
CA SER A 68 -11.84 -22.79 -4.67
C SER A 68 -11.14 -24.15 -4.56
N ASN A 69 -9.79 -24.16 -4.48
CA ASN A 69 -9.04 -25.40 -4.37
C ASN A 69 -8.89 -25.83 -2.90
N PRO A 70 -9.70 -26.79 -2.43
CA PRO A 70 -9.64 -27.29 -1.06
C PRO A 70 -8.37 -28.11 -0.77
N ALA A 71 -7.62 -28.53 -1.79
CA ALA A 71 -6.47 -29.45 -1.63
C ALA A 71 -5.28 -28.84 -0.87
N GLN A 72 -5.18 -27.50 -0.78
CA GLN A 72 -4.07 -26.82 -0.11
C GLN A 72 -4.46 -26.14 1.21
N GLY A 73 -5.68 -26.36 1.69
CA GLY A 73 -6.17 -25.87 2.96
C GLY A 73 -6.49 -24.36 2.99
N LYS A 74 -7.40 -24.00 3.89
CA LYS A 74 -7.85 -22.60 4.08
C LYS A 74 -6.72 -21.65 4.51
N PHE A 75 -5.61 -22.18 5.02
CA PHE A 75 -4.49 -21.37 5.51
C PHE A 75 -3.83 -20.51 4.41
N TYR A 76 -3.72 -21.06 3.19
CA TYR A 76 -3.08 -20.34 2.08
C TYR A 76 -4.04 -19.44 1.30
N ASN A 77 -5.34 -19.58 1.51
CA ASN A 77 -6.34 -18.68 0.93
C ASN A 77 -6.26 -17.29 1.58
N ASN A 78 -6.67 -16.27 0.87
CA ASN A 78 -6.63 -14.88 1.33
C ASN A 78 -5.20 -14.44 1.71
N ARG A 79 -4.22 -14.79 0.87
CA ARG A 79 -2.81 -14.50 1.11
C ARG A 79 -2.51 -13.00 1.27
N GLY A 80 -3.37 -12.13 0.73
CA GLY A 80 -3.29 -10.68 0.87
C GLY A 80 -3.72 -10.13 2.23
N THR A 81 -4.34 -10.94 3.11
CA THR A 81 -4.62 -10.55 4.50
C THR A 81 -3.51 -10.93 5.47
N ARG A 82 -2.43 -11.51 4.94
CA ARG A 82 -1.19 -11.79 5.65
C ARG A 82 -0.03 -11.21 4.86
N LEU A 83 1.03 -10.84 5.57
CA LEU A 83 2.25 -10.39 4.89
C LEU A 83 2.75 -11.51 3.98
N ASN A 84 2.92 -11.19 2.71
CA ASN A 84 3.47 -12.05 1.67
C ASN A 84 4.78 -11.45 1.16
N TYR A 85 5.52 -12.20 0.35
CA TYR A 85 6.81 -11.79 -0.18
C TYR A 85 6.80 -10.38 -0.79
N TYR A 86 5.81 -10.07 -1.63
CA TYR A 86 5.73 -8.79 -2.32
C TYR A 86 5.37 -7.64 -1.38
N ALA A 87 4.49 -7.88 -0.42
CA ALA A 87 4.15 -6.90 0.59
C ALA A 87 5.34 -6.60 1.52
N VAL A 88 6.09 -7.63 1.93
CA VAL A 88 7.32 -7.45 2.73
C VAL A 88 8.40 -6.72 1.92
N THR A 89 8.52 -6.96 0.61
CA THR A 89 9.46 -6.24 -0.26
C THR A 89 9.14 -4.73 -0.30
N VAL A 90 7.87 -4.33 -0.44
CA VAL A 90 7.49 -2.91 -0.36
C VAL A 90 7.73 -2.33 1.05
N LEU A 91 7.40 -3.09 2.10
CA LEU A 91 7.64 -2.65 3.47
C LEU A 91 9.14 -2.47 3.74
N LEU A 92 9.97 -3.32 3.17
CA LEU A 92 11.44 -3.23 3.26
C LEU A 92 11.95 -1.98 2.52
N ALA A 93 11.42 -1.70 1.31
CA ALA A 93 11.71 -0.46 0.60
C ALA A 93 11.37 0.77 1.44
N ARG A 94 10.19 0.79 2.08
CA ARG A 94 9.76 1.86 3.00
C ARG A 94 10.71 2.00 4.18
N ALA A 95 11.07 0.88 4.84
CA ALA A 95 11.98 0.90 5.98
C ALA A 95 13.37 1.41 5.61
N CYS A 96 13.91 1.00 4.45
CA CYS A 96 15.18 1.49 3.93
C CYS A 96 15.14 2.98 3.61
N LEU A 97 14.05 3.48 3.00
CA LEU A 97 13.87 4.91 2.74
C LEU A 97 13.87 5.73 4.04
N TRP A 98 13.13 5.28 5.05
CA TRP A 98 13.11 5.92 6.37
C TRP A 98 14.47 5.89 7.07
N ALA A 99 15.25 4.83 6.87
CA ALA A 99 16.62 4.71 7.37
C ALA A 99 17.65 5.46 6.51
N GLN A 100 17.21 6.23 5.50
CA GLN A 100 18.05 6.96 4.54
C GLN A 100 19.00 6.05 3.72
N LYS A 101 18.65 4.76 3.60
CA LYS A 101 19.33 3.79 2.74
C LYS A 101 18.70 3.81 1.34
N THR A 102 18.94 4.92 0.62
CA THR A 102 18.24 5.24 -0.64
C THR A 102 18.46 4.19 -1.73
N ASP A 103 19.68 3.65 -1.86
CA ASP A 103 20.00 2.64 -2.88
C ASP A 103 19.28 1.30 -2.61
N ASP A 104 19.24 0.89 -1.34
CA ASP A 104 18.50 -0.31 -0.93
C ASP A 104 17.00 -0.11 -1.15
N ALA A 105 16.47 1.06 -0.77
CA ALA A 105 15.06 1.40 -0.96
C ALA A 105 14.66 1.34 -2.43
N LEU A 106 15.49 1.93 -3.32
CA LEU A 106 15.28 1.89 -4.75
C LEU A 106 15.33 0.45 -5.30
N THR A 107 16.28 -0.35 -4.84
CA THR A 107 16.43 -1.75 -5.26
C THR A 107 15.17 -2.56 -4.96
N TYR A 108 14.64 -2.48 -3.74
CA TYR A 108 13.41 -3.19 -3.38
C TYR A 108 12.17 -2.63 -4.08
N ALA A 109 12.09 -1.32 -4.28
CA ALA A 109 10.99 -0.71 -5.02
C ALA A 109 11.01 -1.14 -6.50
N GLN A 110 12.19 -1.16 -7.13
CA GLN A 110 12.38 -1.56 -8.52
C GLN A 110 11.94 -3.01 -8.76
N GLU A 111 12.21 -3.92 -7.83
CA GLU A 111 11.74 -5.32 -7.95
C GLU A 111 10.21 -5.39 -8.15
N ILE A 112 9.45 -4.60 -7.42
CA ILE A 112 7.99 -4.56 -7.57
C ILE A 112 7.58 -3.91 -8.90
N ILE A 113 8.27 -2.85 -9.32
CA ILE A 113 8.04 -2.17 -10.60
C ILE A 113 8.29 -3.13 -11.78
N ASP A 114 9.35 -3.92 -11.71
CA ASP A 114 9.69 -4.92 -12.73
C ASP A 114 8.61 -5.99 -12.85
N LEU A 115 8.03 -6.44 -11.72
CA LEU A 115 6.91 -7.39 -11.73
C LEU A 115 5.63 -6.80 -12.35
N VAL A 116 5.42 -5.49 -12.20
CA VAL A 116 4.31 -4.80 -12.89
C VAL A 116 4.58 -4.70 -14.39
N THR A 117 5.80 -4.38 -14.77
CA THR A 117 6.24 -4.33 -16.17
C THR A 117 6.10 -5.70 -16.84
N ALA A 118 6.47 -6.76 -16.14
CA ALA A 118 6.30 -8.15 -16.57
C ALA A 118 4.85 -8.65 -16.51
N LYS A 119 3.88 -7.83 -16.05
CA LYS A 119 2.46 -8.16 -15.87
C LYS A 119 2.19 -9.29 -14.86
N THR A 120 3.13 -9.62 -14.03
CA THR A 120 2.97 -10.55 -12.89
C THR A 120 2.11 -9.92 -11.81
N LEU A 121 2.32 -8.65 -11.52
CA LEU A 121 1.47 -7.78 -10.74
C LEU A 121 0.83 -6.74 -11.67
N LYS A 122 -0.30 -6.18 -11.28
CA LYS A 122 -1.00 -5.18 -12.11
C LYS A 122 -1.74 -4.16 -11.28
N PHE A 123 -1.96 -2.99 -11.83
CA PHE A 123 -2.89 -2.02 -11.30
C PHE A 123 -4.34 -2.41 -11.65
N SER A 124 -5.27 -2.03 -10.79
CA SER A 124 -6.69 -2.05 -11.12
C SER A 124 -6.97 -1.14 -12.30
N THR A 125 -7.83 -1.57 -13.21
CA THR A 125 -8.20 -0.75 -14.36
C THR A 125 -8.96 0.50 -13.89
N SER A 126 -8.71 1.64 -14.51
CA SER A 126 -9.38 2.90 -14.15
C SER A 126 -10.93 2.80 -14.25
N GLY A 127 -11.44 1.96 -15.15
CA GLY A 127 -12.87 1.71 -15.29
C GLY A 127 -13.50 0.93 -14.13
N SER A 128 -12.71 0.15 -13.39
CA SER A 128 -13.21 -0.66 -12.25
C SER A 128 -13.07 0.04 -10.88
N ILE A 129 -12.45 1.20 -10.81
CA ILE A 129 -12.14 1.86 -9.52
C ILE A 129 -13.41 2.15 -8.71
N LEU A 130 -14.47 2.62 -9.35
CA LEU A 130 -15.72 2.96 -8.65
C LEU A 130 -16.52 1.74 -8.21
N SER A 131 -16.50 0.66 -9.01
CA SER A 131 -17.18 -0.59 -8.67
C SER A 131 -16.40 -1.46 -7.68
N VAL A 132 -15.09 -1.28 -7.61
CA VAL A 132 -14.19 -1.99 -6.69
C VAL A 132 -13.33 -0.99 -5.91
N PRO A 133 -13.91 -0.28 -4.93
CA PRO A 133 -13.26 0.85 -4.25
C PRO A 133 -11.94 0.51 -3.56
N LYS A 134 -11.75 -0.72 -3.17
CA LYS A 134 -10.51 -1.19 -2.52
C LYS A 134 -9.36 -1.37 -3.52
N MET A 135 -9.65 -1.44 -4.84
CA MET A 135 -8.64 -1.65 -5.90
C MET A 135 -7.73 -2.84 -5.56
N PHE A 136 -8.31 -4.04 -5.52
CA PHE A 136 -7.62 -5.24 -5.03
C PHE A 136 -6.45 -5.69 -5.92
N ASP A 137 -6.46 -5.37 -7.20
CA ASP A 137 -5.32 -5.67 -8.08
C ASP A 137 -4.05 -4.94 -7.60
N ASP A 138 -4.19 -3.69 -7.15
CA ASP A 138 -3.09 -2.88 -6.61
C ASP A 138 -2.65 -3.32 -5.22
N LEU A 139 -3.53 -4.00 -4.48
CA LEU A 139 -3.36 -4.26 -3.06
C LEU A 139 -2.51 -5.51 -2.84
N LEU A 140 -1.36 -5.35 -2.21
CA LEU A 140 -0.49 -6.46 -1.83
C LEU A 140 -0.83 -7.01 -0.45
N PHE A 141 -1.21 -6.11 0.48
CA PHE A 141 -1.59 -6.47 1.84
C PHE A 141 -2.67 -5.54 2.38
N GLY A 142 -3.65 -6.12 3.08
CA GLY A 142 -4.68 -5.39 3.80
C GLY A 142 -5.10 -6.11 5.07
N PHE A 143 -5.49 -5.35 6.09
CA PHE A 143 -6.02 -5.91 7.32
C PHE A 143 -7.49 -6.29 7.14
N TYR A 144 -7.88 -7.46 7.63
CA TYR A 144 -9.28 -7.83 7.74
C TYR A 144 -9.87 -7.26 9.03
N GLN A 145 -10.96 -6.52 8.91
CA GLN A 145 -11.70 -5.95 10.02
C GLN A 145 -13.19 -6.25 9.86
N GLU A 146 -13.70 -7.18 10.62
CA GLU A 146 -15.05 -7.71 10.47
C GLU A 146 -16.15 -6.64 10.54
N LYS A 147 -15.99 -5.66 11.43
CA LYS A 147 -16.97 -4.58 11.66
C LYS A 147 -16.62 -3.28 10.93
N LEU A 148 -15.74 -3.31 9.91
CA LEU A 148 -15.26 -2.11 9.25
C LEU A 148 -16.39 -1.22 8.71
N THR A 149 -17.28 -1.82 7.93
CA THR A 149 -18.40 -1.10 7.30
C THR A 149 -19.40 -0.60 8.32
N GLU A 150 -19.79 -1.44 9.28
CA GLU A 150 -20.69 -1.07 10.37
C GLU A 150 -20.15 0.10 11.21
N THR A 151 -18.84 0.08 11.48
CA THR A 151 -18.18 1.13 12.26
C THR A 151 -18.06 2.43 11.47
N PHE A 152 -17.80 2.34 10.15
CA PHE A 152 -17.54 3.52 9.31
C PHE A 152 -18.83 4.17 8.80
N GLU A 153 -19.86 3.40 8.50
CA GLU A 153 -21.10 3.86 7.88
C GLU A 153 -21.82 4.99 8.63
N PRO A 154 -21.93 4.97 9.98
CA PRO A 154 -22.55 6.06 10.72
C PRO A 154 -21.88 7.43 10.51
N TYR A 155 -20.59 7.46 10.19
CA TYR A 155 -19.84 8.71 9.95
C TYR A 155 -20.01 9.28 8.54
N VAL A 156 -20.59 8.52 7.61
CA VAL A 156 -20.77 8.93 6.21
C VAL A 156 -22.23 8.94 5.75
N ASN A 157 -23.16 8.35 6.53
CA ASN A 157 -24.57 8.19 6.17
C ASN A 157 -25.54 9.13 6.90
N ASN A 158 -25.10 10.26 7.39
CA ASN A 158 -25.97 11.25 8.05
C ASN A 158 -26.58 10.85 9.40
N THR A 159 -26.30 9.68 9.92
CA THR A 159 -26.91 9.21 11.18
C THR A 159 -26.14 9.66 12.42
N ASN A 160 -24.95 10.22 12.24
CA ASN A 160 -24.10 10.70 13.33
C ASN A 160 -23.85 12.21 13.21
N SER A 161 -23.75 12.92 14.33
CA SER A 161 -23.38 14.33 14.38
C SER A 161 -21.91 14.59 14.00
N HIS A 162 -21.05 13.57 14.12
CA HIS A 162 -19.63 13.62 13.76
C HIS A 162 -19.44 12.96 12.40
N ARG A 163 -19.32 13.75 11.34
CA ARG A 163 -19.23 13.28 9.96
C ARG A 163 -17.82 13.43 9.42
N LEU A 164 -17.35 12.40 8.70
CA LEU A 164 -16.09 12.47 7.95
C LEU A 164 -16.36 13.09 6.59
N THR A 165 -16.05 14.37 6.45
CA THR A 165 -16.15 15.12 5.19
C THR A 165 -14.78 15.38 4.61
N ILE A 166 -14.71 15.50 3.27
CA ILE A 166 -13.52 15.97 2.55
C ILE A 166 -13.83 17.40 2.12
N ASP A 167 -13.24 18.37 2.79
CA ASP A 167 -13.47 19.79 2.51
C ASP A 167 -12.63 20.29 1.33
N ASP A 168 -11.48 19.67 1.08
CA ASP A 168 -10.57 20.05 0.00
C ASP A 168 -10.85 19.26 -1.30
N LYS A 169 -11.87 19.71 -2.02
CA LYS A 169 -12.22 19.18 -3.35
C LYS A 169 -11.14 19.39 -4.42
N PRO A 170 -10.32 20.47 -4.41
CA PRO A 170 -9.30 20.67 -5.44
C PRO A 170 -8.32 19.52 -5.58
N PHE A 171 -8.04 18.77 -4.51
CA PHE A 171 -7.14 17.60 -4.57
C PHE A 171 -7.59 16.55 -5.58
N PHE A 172 -8.90 16.46 -5.86
CA PHE A 172 -9.49 15.48 -6.78
C PHE A 172 -10.16 16.09 -8.01
N THR A 173 -10.29 17.42 -8.09
CA THR A 173 -11.19 18.07 -9.05
C THR A 173 -10.53 18.89 -10.16
N THR A 174 -9.24 19.17 -10.12
CA THR A 174 -8.59 19.96 -11.17
C THR A 174 -7.19 19.47 -11.53
N PRO A 175 -6.89 19.28 -12.78
CA PRO A 175 -7.66 19.01 -14.03
C PRO A 175 -7.87 17.51 -14.20
N THR A 176 -8.91 16.93 -13.60
CA THR A 176 -8.78 15.53 -13.24
C THR A 176 -9.82 14.62 -13.84
N ASN A 177 -9.31 13.65 -14.53
CA ASN A 177 -9.99 12.37 -14.76
C ASN A 177 -9.69 11.36 -13.63
N ASP A 178 -9.24 11.78 -12.44
CA ASP A 178 -9.00 10.88 -11.34
C ASP A 178 -10.31 10.21 -10.90
N LYS A 179 -10.43 8.93 -11.17
CA LYS A 179 -11.64 8.17 -10.90
C LYS A 179 -11.96 8.07 -9.41
N ARG A 180 -10.98 8.30 -8.53
CA ARG A 180 -11.20 8.30 -7.08
C ARG A 180 -12.07 9.46 -6.60
N SER A 181 -12.19 10.52 -7.40
CA SER A 181 -13.13 11.62 -7.12
C SER A 181 -14.58 11.12 -6.98
N GLY A 182 -14.94 10.03 -7.66
CA GLY A 182 -16.25 9.41 -7.54
C GLY A 182 -16.53 8.74 -6.19
N PHE A 183 -15.53 8.59 -5.31
CA PHE A 183 -15.75 8.15 -3.92
C PHE A 183 -16.25 9.29 -3.02
N ILE A 184 -16.27 10.51 -3.51
CA ILE A 184 -16.76 11.65 -2.77
C ILE A 184 -18.19 11.93 -3.21
N LYS A 185 -19.15 11.78 -2.31
CA LYS A 185 -20.55 12.10 -2.59
C LYS A 185 -20.70 13.60 -2.73
N THR A 186 -21.03 14.08 -3.93
CA THR A 186 -21.04 15.51 -4.28
C THR A 186 -21.99 16.35 -3.44
N SER A 187 -23.10 15.79 -2.97
CA SER A 187 -24.11 16.51 -2.17
C SER A 187 -23.67 16.71 -0.70
N THR A 188 -22.77 15.91 -0.18
CA THR A 188 -22.42 15.89 1.25
C THR A 188 -20.93 15.92 1.53
N ASN A 189 -20.08 15.79 0.52
CA ASN A 189 -18.63 15.63 0.61
C ASN A 189 -18.17 14.43 1.44
N PHE A 190 -19.01 13.40 1.58
CA PHE A 190 -18.66 12.19 2.32
C PHE A 190 -17.84 11.25 1.48
N LEU A 191 -16.85 10.60 2.13
CA LEU A 191 -16.06 9.55 1.51
C LEU A 191 -16.81 8.22 1.56
N THR A 192 -17.21 7.70 0.40
CA THR A 192 -18.02 6.46 0.31
C THR A 192 -17.19 5.18 0.17
N LYS A 193 -15.88 5.25 0.22
CA LYS A 193 -14.97 4.11 -0.02
C LYS A 193 -15.21 2.89 0.88
N TYR A 194 -15.75 3.09 2.07
CA TYR A 194 -15.96 2.05 3.08
C TYR A 194 -17.46 1.78 3.38
N THR A 195 -18.37 2.28 2.53
CA THR A 195 -19.82 2.20 2.75
C THR A 195 -20.52 1.16 1.90
N VAL A 196 -19.80 0.36 1.13
CA VAL A 196 -20.40 -0.54 0.13
C VAL A 196 -20.65 -1.92 0.75
N ASN A 197 -21.88 -2.40 0.64
CA ASN A 197 -22.36 -3.76 0.93
C ASN A 197 -21.77 -4.44 2.17
N VAL A 198 -22.43 -4.25 3.28
CA VAL A 198 -22.12 -4.83 4.62
C VAL A 198 -21.94 -6.35 4.59
N SER A 199 -22.47 -7.05 3.58
CA SER A 199 -22.42 -8.50 3.46
C SER A 199 -21.23 -9.07 2.69
N ASP A 200 -20.42 -8.25 2.02
CA ASP A 200 -19.28 -8.74 1.24
C ASP A 200 -18.00 -8.73 2.09
N GLU A 201 -17.38 -9.90 2.25
CA GLU A 201 -16.10 -10.05 2.99
C GLU A 201 -15.00 -9.12 2.44
N LYS A 202 -15.07 -8.76 1.16
CA LYS A 202 -14.15 -7.83 0.51
C LYS A 202 -14.23 -6.42 1.11
N ASP A 203 -15.41 -6.01 1.54
CA ASP A 203 -15.61 -4.68 2.10
C ASP A 203 -15.01 -4.54 3.51
N LYS A 204 -14.71 -5.66 4.15
CA LYS A 204 -14.07 -5.74 5.45
C LYS A 204 -12.54 -5.59 5.41
N ILE A 205 -11.94 -5.39 4.23
CA ILE A 205 -10.50 -5.22 4.07
C ILE A 205 -10.10 -3.75 4.18
N VAL A 206 -9.19 -3.45 5.10
CA VAL A 206 -8.50 -2.15 5.20
C VAL A 206 -7.23 -2.20 4.37
N PRO A 207 -7.13 -1.50 3.24
CA PRO A 207 -5.93 -1.50 2.41
C PRO A 207 -4.73 -0.90 3.17
N ASN A 208 -3.58 -1.58 3.12
CA ASN A 208 -2.36 -1.12 3.79
C ASN A 208 -1.18 -0.94 2.82
N ILE A 209 -0.71 -2.02 2.17
CA ILE A 209 0.44 -1.97 1.26
C ILE A 209 -0.03 -2.14 -0.18
N ARG A 210 0.32 -1.18 -1.03
CA ARG A 210 -0.07 -1.13 -2.45
C ARG A 210 1.14 -1.08 -3.37
N ILE A 211 0.96 -1.58 -4.60
CA ILE A 211 1.94 -1.44 -5.68
C ILE A 211 2.35 0.01 -5.90
N SER A 212 1.41 0.96 -5.84
CA SER A 212 1.69 2.39 -6.04
C SER A 212 2.74 2.95 -5.10
N GLU A 213 2.90 2.36 -3.91
CA GLU A 213 3.90 2.80 -2.95
C GLU A 213 5.33 2.55 -3.45
N ALA A 214 5.58 1.41 -4.12
CA ALA A 214 6.88 1.15 -4.72
C ALA A 214 7.26 2.23 -5.75
N TYR A 215 6.31 2.67 -6.58
CA TYR A 215 6.53 3.76 -7.52
C TYR A 215 6.81 5.11 -6.84
N TYR A 216 6.13 5.40 -5.72
CA TYR A 216 6.39 6.62 -4.96
C TYR A 216 7.78 6.60 -4.32
N ILE A 217 8.18 5.46 -3.73
CA ILE A 217 9.52 5.29 -3.15
C ILE A 217 10.59 5.42 -4.24
N ALA A 218 10.43 4.76 -5.39
CA ALA A 218 11.38 4.88 -6.48
C ALA A 218 11.50 6.32 -6.98
N ALA A 219 10.37 7.00 -7.17
CA ALA A 219 10.36 8.40 -7.58
C ALA A 219 11.07 9.31 -6.56
N GLU A 220 10.87 9.10 -5.25
CA GLU A 220 11.55 9.84 -4.20
C GLU A 220 13.05 9.59 -4.18
N CYS A 221 13.48 8.34 -4.39
CA CYS A 221 14.90 7.98 -4.47
C CYS A 221 15.59 8.62 -5.68
N LEU A 222 14.89 8.73 -6.81
CA LEU A 222 15.45 9.17 -8.09
C LEU A 222 15.33 10.68 -8.34
N TYR A 223 14.50 11.38 -7.58
CA TYR A 223 14.10 12.74 -7.93
C TYR A 223 15.29 13.72 -8.07
N LYS A 224 16.38 13.52 -7.31
CA LYS A 224 17.60 14.37 -7.40
C LYS A 224 18.60 13.89 -8.45
N THR A 225 18.58 12.62 -8.83
CA THR A 225 19.58 11.98 -9.70
C THR A 225 19.06 11.70 -11.10
N ASP A 226 17.78 11.33 -11.22
CA ASP A 226 17.10 11.05 -12.50
C ASP A 226 15.63 11.47 -12.43
N MET A 227 15.41 12.79 -12.50
CA MET A 227 14.09 13.42 -12.50
C MET A 227 13.17 12.85 -13.59
N LYS A 228 13.71 12.47 -14.73
CA LYS A 228 12.92 11.95 -15.85
C LYS A 228 12.29 10.61 -15.50
N THR A 229 13.07 9.69 -14.94
CA THR A 229 12.55 8.39 -14.48
C THR A 229 11.61 8.55 -13.29
N ALA A 230 11.96 9.40 -12.32
CA ALA A 230 11.07 9.72 -11.19
C ALA A 230 9.69 10.22 -11.66
N ALA A 231 9.66 11.16 -12.62
CA ALA A 231 8.43 11.63 -13.20
C ALA A 231 7.66 10.53 -13.93
N ALA A 232 8.36 9.66 -14.68
CA ALA A 232 7.73 8.55 -15.39
C ALA A 232 7.04 7.56 -14.41
N ASP A 233 7.65 7.26 -13.28
CA ASP A 233 7.08 6.39 -12.24
C ASP A 233 5.78 6.98 -11.66
N LEU A 234 5.77 8.26 -11.31
CA LEU A 234 4.57 8.96 -10.86
C LEU A 234 3.47 8.93 -11.92
N MET A 235 3.85 9.01 -13.20
CA MET A 235 2.93 9.00 -14.32
C MET A 235 2.24 7.65 -14.49
N VAL A 236 2.94 6.54 -14.26
CA VAL A 236 2.33 5.19 -14.26
C VAL A 236 1.17 5.13 -13.26
N VAL A 237 1.39 5.61 -12.04
CA VAL A 237 0.35 5.61 -11.00
C VAL A 237 -0.82 6.53 -11.38
N ARG A 238 -0.56 7.74 -11.87
CA ARG A 238 -1.60 8.69 -12.32
C ARG A 238 -2.45 8.09 -13.43
N LYS A 239 -1.82 7.47 -14.43
CA LYS A 239 -2.51 6.78 -15.51
C LYS A 239 -3.41 5.66 -14.99
N ALA A 240 -2.93 4.87 -14.05
CA ALA A 240 -3.73 3.83 -13.40
C ALA A 240 -4.96 4.41 -12.66
N ARG A 241 -4.92 5.67 -12.22
CA ARG A 241 -6.07 6.37 -11.59
C ARG A 241 -7.00 7.05 -12.59
N GLY A 242 -6.73 6.95 -13.89
CA GLY A 242 -7.63 7.41 -14.95
C GLY A 242 -7.20 8.70 -15.65
N TYR A 243 -6.02 9.22 -15.36
CA TYR A 243 -5.49 10.35 -16.13
C TYR A 243 -5.16 9.93 -17.56
N SER A 244 -5.76 10.57 -18.54
CA SER A 244 -5.56 10.26 -19.96
C SER A 244 -4.31 10.91 -20.55
N SER A 245 -3.92 12.07 -20.02
CA SER A 245 -2.72 12.81 -20.46
C SER A 245 -2.00 13.33 -19.22
N PRO A 246 -1.25 12.47 -18.56
CA PRO A 246 -0.56 12.85 -17.37
C PRO A 246 0.74 13.58 -17.72
N VAL A 247 0.68 14.88 -18.03
CA VAL A 247 1.89 15.70 -18.14
C VAL A 247 2.19 16.29 -16.76
N LEU A 248 3.33 15.90 -16.20
CA LEU A 248 3.95 16.73 -15.17
C LEU A 248 4.58 17.90 -15.91
N SER A 249 4.10 19.11 -15.65
CA SER A 249 4.77 20.31 -16.15
C SER A 249 6.22 20.30 -15.70
N GLY A 250 7.16 20.52 -16.58
CA GLY A 250 8.57 20.23 -16.45
C GLY A 250 9.38 21.03 -15.42
N THR A 251 8.75 21.47 -14.34
CA THR A 251 9.40 22.04 -13.17
C THR A 251 8.77 21.44 -11.94
N MET A 252 9.32 20.30 -11.48
CA MET A 252 9.15 19.89 -10.10
C MET A 252 10.06 20.82 -9.29
N THR A 253 9.46 21.79 -8.58
CA THR A 253 10.18 22.61 -7.60
C THR A 253 10.17 21.90 -6.26
N GLU A 254 11.26 22.06 -5.51
CA GLU A 254 11.33 21.68 -4.09
C GLU A 254 10.45 22.64 -3.28
N ASP A 255 9.17 22.35 -3.11
CA ASP A 255 8.29 23.01 -2.14
C ASP A 255 7.64 21.95 -1.24
#